data_5b3e91154868b3480d5819f6fa949f36
#
_entry.id   5b3e91154868b3480d5819f6fa949f36
#
_cell.length_a   1.000
_cell.length_b   1.000
_cell.length_c   1.000
_cell.angle_alpha   90.00
_cell.angle_beta   90.00
_cell.angle_gamma   90.00
#
_symmetry.space_group_name_H-M   'P 1'
#
loop_
_entity.id
_entity.type
_entity.pdbx_description
1 polymer ?
#
loop_
_entity_poly.entity_id
_entity_poly.type
_entity_poly.pdbx_seq_one_letter_code
_entity_poly.pdbx_strand_id
1 'polypeptide(L)'
;MTTTDCLQQYRDSVLEIEFFISEAHIKDASGNFIHPEKFRDFVISSAVVRFSIAWETFLENIYCAFILGEKDTQGGVVPCCVSVSNLDQAHKLLIGTNKYFDWINPDLVVQLSALFLNPDNPIKTAINSTKSDVLDLKTIRNAAAHMSSTTQQKLDSVASRLYGHQAINSKVSEVVSFVRSDGKTQWEYLRDLLDVATENIAKGVV
;
A
#
# COMPACT_ATOMS: atom_id res chain seq x y z
N MET A 1 -13.98 13.29 -7.89
CA MET A 1 -13.04 12.22 -8.29
C MET A 1 -13.81 10.92 -8.24
N THR A 2 -13.91 10.23 -9.37
CA THR A 2 -14.63 8.95 -9.49
C THR A 2 -13.82 7.80 -8.93
N THR A 3 -14.43 6.65 -8.69
CA THR A 3 -13.72 5.43 -8.27
C THR A 3 -12.71 4.96 -9.32
N THR A 4 -13.02 5.18 -10.62
CA THR A 4 -12.09 4.92 -11.73
C THR A 4 -10.87 5.82 -11.66
N ASP A 5 -11.05 7.12 -11.36
CA ASP A 5 -9.92 8.06 -11.21
C ASP A 5 -9.01 7.65 -10.05
N CYS A 6 -9.59 7.20 -8.92
CA CYS A 6 -8.82 6.71 -7.76
C CYS A 6 -7.93 5.52 -8.12
N LEU A 7 -8.50 4.53 -8.84
CA LEU A 7 -7.76 3.34 -9.28
C LEU A 7 -6.65 3.71 -10.28
N GLN A 8 -6.96 4.58 -11.25
CA GLN A 8 -5.99 5.01 -12.25
C GLN A 8 -4.83 5.78 -11.60
N GLN A 9 -5.11 6.71 -10.70
CA GLN A 9 -4.09 7.47 -9.98
C GLN A 9 -3.16 6.55 -9.17
N TYR A 10 -3.70 5.52 -8.52
CA TYR A 10 -2.89 4.52 -7.84
C TYR A 10 -1.96 3.78 -8.81
N ARG A 11 -2.49 3.27 -9.93
CA ARG A 11 -1.73 2.54 -10.94
C ARG A 11 -0.65 3.41 -11.59
N ASP A 12 -0.95 4.65 -11.90
CA ASP A 12 0.03 5.61 -12.45
C ASP A 12 1.19 5.85 -11.47
N SER A 13 0.87 5.99 -10.17
CA SER A 13 1.89 6.12 -9.13
C SER A 13 2.78 4.88 -9.01
N VAL A 14 2.20 3.68 -9.13
CA VAL A 14 2.95 2.42 -9.11
C VAL A 14 3.85 2.30 -10.33
N LEU A 15 3.36 2.64 -11.52
CA LEU A 15 4.17 2.63 -12.76
C LEU A 15 5.36 3.60 -12.67
N GLU A 16 5.16 4.80 -12.11
CA GLU A 16 6.26 5.74 -11.88
C GLU A 16 7.32 5.16 -10.95
N ILE A 17 6.91 4.51 -9.87
CA ILE A 17 7.82 3.88 -8.91
C ILE A 17 8.62 2.75 -9.59
N GLU A 18 7.96 1.90 -10.38
CA GLU A 18 8.62 0.81 -11.11
C GLU A 18 9.62 1.32 -12.13
N PHE A 19 9.31 2.42 -12.79
CA PHE A 19 10.27 3.08 -13.69
C PHE A 19 11.56 3.44 -12.93
N PHE A 20 11.49 4.09 -11.76
CA PHE A 20 12.68 4.43 -10.99
C PHE A 20 13.44 3.21 -10.47
N ILE A 21 12.73 2.15 -10.07
CA ILE A 21 13.38 0.89 -9.67
C ILE A 21 14.13 0.29 -10.86
N SER A 22 13.52 0.24 -12.04
CA SER A 22 14.15 -0.31 -13.25
C SER A 22 15.38 0.50 -13.66
N GLU A 23 15.28 1.83 -13.66
CA GLU A 23 16.41 2.73 -13.97
C GLU A 23 17.58 2.53 -13.00
N ALA A 24 17.30 2.38 -11.71
CA ALA A 24 18.33 2.13 -10.70
C ALA A 24 19.07 0.79 -10.90
N HIS A 25 18.45 -0.18 -11.58
CA HIS A 25 18.98 -1.53 -11.77
C HIS A 25 19.47 -1.81 -13.20
N ILE A 26 19.64 -0.77 -14.02
CA ILE A 26 20.23 -0.92 -15.35
C ILE A 26 21.64 -1.50 -15.24
N LYS A 27 21.94 -2.43 -16.15
CA LYS A 27 23.26 -3.07 -16.28
C LYS A 27 23.95 -2.64 -17.57
N ASP A 28 25.27 -2.58 -17.51
CA ASP A 28 26.10 -2.36 -18.68
C ASP A 28 26.18 -3.63 -19.57
N ALA A 29 26.89 -3.53 -20.70
CA ALA A 29 27.07 -4.64 -21.63
C ALA A 29 27.82 -5.85 -21.02
N SER A 30 28.53 -5.65 -19.91
CA SER A 30 29.24 -6.69 -19.15
C SER A 30 28.39 -7.31 -18.04
N GLY A 31 27.14 -6.84 -17.87
CA GLY A 31 26.22 -7.34 -16.85
C GLY A 31 26.39 -6.69 -15.47
N ASN A 32 27.26 -5.70 -15.31
CA ASN A 32 27.46 -4.98 -14.07
C ASN A 32 26.41 -3.85 -13.93
N PHE A 33 25.95 -3.60 -12.70
CA PHE A 33 25.08 -2.45 -12.46
C PHE A 33 25.79 -1.13 -12.71
N ILE A 34 25.15 -0.23 -13.48
CA ILE A 34 25.66 1.12 -13.77
C ILE A 34 25.69 1.95 -12.47
N HIS A 35 24.67 1.80 -11.64
CA HIS A 35 24.56 2.54 -10.39
C HIS A 35 25.15 1.77 -9.20
N PRO A 36 25.85 2.45 -8.27
CA PRO A 36 26.40 1.83 -7.08
C PRO A 36 25.30 1.29 -6.15
N GLU A 37 25.63 0.28 -5.35
CA GLU A 37 24.70 -0.38 -4.42
C GLU A 37 23.96 0.62 -3.53
N LYS A 38 24.67 1.58 -2.93
CA LYS A 38 24.07 2.61 -2.06
C LYS A 38 22.96 3.43 -2.76
N PHE A 39 23.12 3.69 -4.05
CA PHE A 39 22.10 4.39 -4.83
C PHE A 39 20.87 3.49 -5.05
N ARG A 40 21.08 2.22 -5.40
CA ARG A 40 20.01 1.24 -5.57
C ARG A 40 19.24 1.02 -4.26
N ASP A 41 19.96 0.88 -3.13
CA ASP A 41 19.34 0.76 -1.80
C ASP A 41 18.48 1.99 -1.46
N PHE A 42 18.96 3.19 -1.79
CA PHE A 42 18.21 4.43 -1.58
C PHE A 42 16.94 4.48 -2.46
N VAL A 43 17.04 4.10 -3.73
CA VAL A 43 15.88 4.08 -4.64
C VAL A 43 14.84 3.07 -4.15
N ILE A 44 15.24 1.86 -3.77
CA ILE A 44 14.32 0.85 -3.23
C ILE A 44 13.64 1.33 -1.94
N SER A 45 14.40 1.91 -1.01
CA SER A 45 13.82 2.44 0.25
C SER A 45 12.80 3.56 -0.04
N SER A 46 13.13 4.45 -0.97
CA SER A 46 12.22 5.52 -1.42
C SER A 46 10.99 4.97 -2.13
N ALA A 47 11.15 3.92 -2.94
CA ALA A 47 10.07 3.24 -3.64
C ALA A 47 9.05 2.64 -2.66
N VAL A 48 9.51 1.96 -1.60
CA VAL A 48 8.63 1.41 -0.55
C VAL A 48 7.82 2.50 0.14
N VAL A 49 8.44 3.63 0.49
CA VAL A 49 7.73 4.77 1.11
C VAL A 49 6.68 5.33 0.15
N ARG A 50 7.05 5.57 -1.12
CA ARG A 50 6.12 6.08 -2.14
C ARG A 50 4.97 5.11 -2.44
N PHE A 51 5.25 3.81 -2.49
CA PHE A 51 4.24 2.78 -2.67
C PHE A 51 3.22 2.76 -1.53
N SER A 52 3.69 2.87 -0.30
CA SER A 52 2.81 3.00 0.86
C SER A 52 1.94 4.26 0.79
N ILE A 53 2.51 5.40 0.37
CA ILE A 53 1.75 6.65 0.17
C ILE A 53 0.70 6.47 -0.94
N ALA A 54 1.03 5.81 -2.04
CA ALA A 54 0.06 5.56 -3.12
C ALA A 54 -1.12 4.71 -2.61
N TRP A 55 -0.86 3.68 -1.82
CA TRP A 55 -1.88 2.86 -1.17
C TRP A 55 -2.75 3.67 -0.19
N GLU A 56 -2.13 4.45 0.70
CA GLU A 56 -2.83 5.30 1.67
C GLU A 56 -3.72 6.34 0.95
N THR A 57 -3.19 6.98 -0.09
CA THR A 57 -3.93 7.96 -0.91
C THR A 57 -5.10 7.31 -1.64
N PHE A 58 -4.91 6.09 -2.20
CA PHE A 58 -5.99 5.35 -2.81
C PHE A 58 -7.13 5.08 -1.82
N LEU A 59 -6.81 4.58 -0.63
CA LEU A 59 -7.81 4.29 0.41
C LEU A 59 -8.59 5.55 0.82
N GLU A 60 -7.90 6.66 1.05
CA GLU A 60 -8.55 7.92 1.40
C GLU A 60 -9.48 8.41 0.29
N ASN A 61 -9.01 8.41 -0.95
CA ASN A 61 -9.76 8.89 -2.09
C ASN A 61 -10.99 8.03 -2.40
N ILE A 62 -10.82 6.70 -2.43
CA ILE A 62 -11.92 5.76 -2.70
C ILE A 62 -12.97 5.81 -1.61
N TYR A 63 -12.54 6.00 -0.36
CA TYR A 63 -13.44 6.14 0.77
C TYR A 63 -14.29 7.40 0.64
N CYS A 64 -13.67 8.54 0.33
CA CYS A 64 -14.38 9.79 0.05
C CYS A 64 -15.36 9.64 -1.12
N ALA A 65 -14.96 8.94 -2.18
CA ALA A 65 -15.82 8.69 -3.33
C ALA A 65 -17.08 7.89 -2.91
N PHE A 66 -16.92 6.81 -2.15
CA PHE A 66 -18.08 6.04 -1.68
C PHE A 66 -19.01 6.84 -0.75
N ILE A 67 -18.48 7.60 0.19
CA ILE A 67 -19.29 8.44 1.10
C ILE A 67 -20.04 9.54 0.31
N LEU A 68 -19.47 10.04 -0.77
CA LEU A 68 -20.12 10.99 -1.68
C LEU A 68 -21.17 10.35 -2.60
N GLY A 69 -21.32 9.02 -2.57
CA GLY A 69 -22.27 8.29 -3.40
C GLY A 69 -21.80 8.05 -4.83
N GLU A 70 -20.48 8.18 -5.08
CA GLU A 70 -19.92 7.81 -6.37
C GLU A 70 -20.11 6.32 -6.63
N LYS A 71 -20.38 5.99 -7.89
CA LYS A 71 -20.56 4.60 -8.31
C LYS A 71 -19.23 3.88 -8.35
N ASP A 72 -19.24 2.59 -8.02
CA ASP A 72 -18.13 1.69 -8.30
C ASP A 72 -17.86 1.58 -9.82
N THR A 73 -16.78 0.95 -10.22
CA THR A 73 -16.41 0.84 -11.65
C THR A 73 -17.36 -0.07 -12.45
N GLN A 74 -18.27 -0.80 -11.80
CA GLN A 74 -19.32 -1.63 -12.41
C GLN A 74 -20.67 -0.92 -12.45
N GLY A 75 -20.78 0.32 -11.94
CA GLY A 75 -22.00 1.13 -11.91
C GLY A 75 -22.88 0.90 -10.68
N GLY A 76 -22.45 0.09 -9.73
CA GLY A 76 -23.10 -0.10 -8.43
C GLY A 76 -22.85 1.05 -7.47
N VAL A 77 -23.58 1.09 -6.37
CA VAL A 77 -23.41 2.06 -5.29
C VAL A 77 -23.06 1.29 -4.01
N VAL A 78 -21.95 1.65 -3.38
CA VAL A 78 -21.59 1.10 -2.05
C VAL A 78 -22.47 1.77 -1.01
N PRO A 79 -23.30 1.02 -0.27
CA PRO A 79 -24.21 1.61 0.71
C PRO A 79 -23.45 2.27 1.86
N CYS A 80 -23.84 3.51 2.19
CA CYS A 80 -23.23 4.31 3.25
C CYS A 80 -24.25 4.60 4.35
N CYS A 81 -23.79 4.65 5.61
CA CYS A 81 -24.60 5.02 6.77
C CYS A 81 -24.63 6.54 6.99
N VAL A 82 -23.91 7.31 6.18
CA VAL A 82 -23.79 8.77 6.29
C VAL A 82 -24.02 9.41 4.93
N SER A 83 -24.36 10.68 4.95
CA SER A 83 -24.50 11.51 3.75
C SER A 83 -23.69 12.79 3.96
N VAL A 84 -22.85 13.12 2.99
CA VAL A 84 -22.07 14.36 2.95
C VAL A 84 -22.31 15.11 1.64
N SER A 85 -22.14 16.41 1.66
CA SER A 85 -22.48 17.25 0.50
C SER A 85 -21.28 17.55 -0.40
N ASN A 86 -20.07 17.37 0.09
CA ASN A 86 -18.85 17.69 -0.64
C ASN A 86 -17.62 16.99 -0.06
N LEU A 87 -16.51 17.05 -0.80
CA LEU A 87 -15.24 16.39 -0.46
C LEU A 87 -14.65 16.90 0.88
N ASP A 88 -14.73 18.19 1.15
CA ASP A 88 -14.22 18.77 2.42
C ASP A 88 -14.93 18.18 3.64
N GLN A 89 -16.26 17.99 3.55
CA GLN A 89 -17.01 17.32 4.61
C GLN A 89 -16.65 15.84 4.73
N ALA A 90 -16.44 15.14 3.61
CA ALA A 90 -15.99 13.74 3.62
C ALA A 90 -14.63 13.61 4.33
N HIS A 91 -13.64 14.43 3.96
CA HIS A 91 -12.33 14.44 4.62
C HIS A 91 -12.44 14.75 6.13
N LYS A 92 -13.21 15.77 6.51
CA LYS A 92 -13.42 16.11 7.93
C LYS A 92 -14.08 14.98 8.70
N LEU A 93 -15.01 14.27 8.09
CA LEU A 93 -15.65 13.11 8.70
C LEU A 93 -14.64 11.98 8.96
N LEU A 94 -13.77 11.69 7.98
CA LEU A 94 -12.78 10.60 8.06
C LEU A 94 -11.66 10.89 9.07
N ILE A 95 -11.19 12.13 9.11
CA ILE A 95 -10.12 12.54 10.03
C ILE A 95 -10.67 12.75 11.44
N GLY A 96 -11.94 13.19 11.58
CA GLY A 96 -12.57 13.51 12.84
C GLY A 96 -11.84 14.65 13.57
N THR A 97 -11.49 14.42 14.84
CA THR A 97 -10.72 15.35 15.67
C THR A 97 -9.21 15.14 15.59
N ASN A 98 -8.75 14.16 14.82
CA ASN A 98 -7.33 13.86 14.66
C ASN A 98 -6.69 14.82 13.64
N LYS A 99 -5.34 14.89 13.66
CA LYS A 99 -4.60 15.66 12.66
C LYS A 99 -4.43 14.89 11.34
N TYR A 100 -4.45 13.57 11.41
CA TYR A 100 -4.33 12.66 10.27
C TYR A 100 -4.93 11.29 10.64
N PHE A 101 -5.22 10.47 9.64
CA PHE A 101 -5.64 9.10 9.80
C PHE A 101 -4.54 8.15 9.28
N ASP A 102 -4.25 7.07 10.02
CA ASP A 102 -3.21 6.09 9.67
C ASP A 102 -3.78 5.04 8.70
N TRP A 103 -3.85 5.42 7.40
CA TRP A 103 -4.43 4.59 6.33
C TRP A 103 -3.67 3.28 6.08
N ILE A 104 -2.38 3.19 6.46
CA ILE A 104 -1.63 1.93 6.35
C ILE A 104 -1.88 0.98 7.53
N ASN A 105 -2.71 1.37 8.49
CA ASN A 105 -3.11 0.51 9.60
C ASN A 105 -4.40 -0.24 9.26
N PRO A 106 -4.36 -1.54 8.94
CA PRO A 106 -5.53 -2.29 8.48
C PRO A 106 -6.66 -2.34 9.52
N ASP A 107 -6.32 -2.41 10.82
CA ASP A 107 -7.33 -2.45 11.88
C ASP A 107 -8.12 -1.14 11.97
N LEU A 108 -7.44 0.00 11.84
CA LEU A 108 -8.09 1.32 11.85
C LEU A 108 -8.96 1.51 10.60
N VAL A 109 -8.49 1.07 9.43
CA VAL A 109 -9.26 1.16 8.17
C VAL A 109 -10.53 0.30 8.25
N VAL A 110 -10.43 -0.93 8.78
CA VAL A 110 -11.60 -1.79 9.00
C VAL A 110 -12.58 -1.16 9.98
N GLN A 111 -12.11 -0.61 11.11
CA GLN A 111 -12.97 0.09 12.09
C GLN A 111 -13.66 1.29 11.45
N LEU A 112 -12.94 2.12 10.69
CA LEU A 112 -13.51 3.27 10.00
C LEU A 112 -14.57 2.84 8.98
N SER A 113 -14.32 1.76 8.22
CA SER A 113 -15.27 1.24 7.25
C SER A 113 -16.58 0.78 7.90
N ALA A 114 -16.51 0.20 9.08
CA ALA A 114 -17.69 -0.24 9.82
C ALA A 114 -18.52 0.93 10.41
N LEU A 115 -17.93 2.12 10.57
CA LEU A 115 -18.62 3.31 11.07
C LEU A 115 -19.47 4.00 10.00
N PHE A 116 -19.01 4.04 8.76
CA PHE A 116 -19.59 4.88 7.73
C PHE A 116 -20.13 4.13 6.52
N LEU A 117 -19.68 2.90 6.30
CA LEU A 117 -20.19 2.03 5.23
C LEU A 117 -20.99 0.86 5.83
N ASN A 118 -21.72 0.15 4.99
CA ASN A 118 -22.39 -1.08 5.42
C ASN A 118 -21.37 -2.06 6.04
N PRO A 119 -21.81 -2.89 7.01
CA PRO A 119 -20.94 -3.90 7.64
C PRO A 119 -20.23 -4.81 6.63
N ASP A 120 -20.88 -5.14 5.54
CA ASP A 120 -20.28 -5.85 4.40
C ASP A 120 -19.98 -4.82 3.31
N ASN A 121 -18.72 -4.42 3.21
CA ASN A 121 -18.27 -3.43 2.24
C ASN A 121 -16.93 -3.84 1.64
N PRO A 122 -16.63 -3.38 0.39
CA PRO A 122 -15.46 -3.84 -0.36
C PRO A 122 -14.14 -3.49 0.31
N ILE A 123 -14.06 -2.36 1.04
CA ILE A 123 -12.84 -1.95 1.73
C ILE A 123 -12.53 -2.97 2.85
N LYS A 124 -13.51 -3.26 3.70
CA LYS A 124 -13.33 -4.22 4.80
C LYS A 124 -12.91 -5.59 4.29
N THR A 125 -13.56 -6.08 3.22
CA THR A 125 -13.26 -7.39 2.62
C THR A 125 -11.83 -7.45 2.09
N ALA A 126 -11.43 -6.46 1.28
CA ALA A 126 -10.09 -6.39 0.73
C ALA A 126 -9.01 -6.24 1.82
N ILE A 127 -9.24 -5.37 2.81
CA ILE A 127 -8.29 -5.17 3.91
C ILE A 127 -8.13 -6.44 4.76
N ASN A 128 -9.22 -7.14 5.07
CA ASN A 128 -9.13 -8.39 5.84
C ASN A 128 -8.37 -9.48 5.09
N SER A 129 -8.52 -9.58 3.78
CA SER A 129 -7.81 -10.57 2.96
C SER A 129 -6.30 -10.27 2.80
N THR A 130 -5.89 -9.00 2.95
CA THR A 130 -4.51 -8.56 2.77
C THR A 130 -3.83 -8.11 4.08
N LYS A 131 -4.48 -8.31 5.21
CA LYS A 131 -4.11 -7.72 6.50
C LYS A 131 -2.66 -7.98 6.90
N SER A 132 -2.21 -9.22 6.82
CA SER A 132 -0.84 -9.60 7.21
C SER A 132 0.21 -8.92 6.32
N ASP A 133 -0.06 -8.86 5.03
CA ASP A 133 0.86 -8.30 4.04
C ASP A 133 0.94 -6.77 4.13
N VAL A 134 -0.19 -6.11 4.43
CA VAL A 134 -0.21 -4.66 4.70
C VAL A 134 0.54 -4.33 5.99
N LEU A 135 0.46 -5.18 7.03
CA LEU A 135 1.26 -5.02 8.25
C LEU A 135 2.76 -5.20 7.99
N ASP A 136 3.13 -6.12 7.10
CA ASP A 136 4.51 -6.27 6.65
C ASP A 136 4.99 -5.05 5.86
N LEU A 137 4.19 -4.58 4.90
CA LEU A 137 4.48 -3.36 4.17
C LEU A 137 4.66 -2.16 5.11
N LYS A 138 3.78 -2.00 6.10
CA LYS A 138 3.91 -0.97 7.15
C LYS A 138 5.24 -1.08 7.90
N THR A 139 5.65 -2.30 8.23
CA THR A 139 6.91 -2.55 8.94
C THR A 139 8.11 -2.18 8.07
N ILE A 140 8.14 -2.63 6.82
CA ILE A 140 9.20 -2.34 5.85
C ILE A 140 9.26 -0.82 5.56
N ARG A 141 8.11 -0.17 5.38
CA ARG A 141 8.01 1.28 5.16
C ARG A 141 8.55 2.08 6.35
N ASN A 142 8.24 1.65 7.58
CA ASN A 142 8.74 2.34 8.77
C ASN A 142 10.26 2.21 8.90
N ALA A 143 10.84 1.05 8.57
CA ALA A 143 12.28 0.87 8.51
C ALA A 143 12.93 1.71 7.40
N ALA A 144 12.28 1.82 6.24
CA ALA A 144 12.75 2.65 5.13
C ALA A 144 12.76 4.16 5.48
N ALA A 145 11.74 4.62 6.21
CA ALA A 145 11.61 6.03 6.59
C ALA A 145 12.45 6.41 7.83
N HIS A 146 12.58 5.51 8.81
CA HIS A 146 13.20 5.79 10.10
C HIS A 146 13.90 4.53 10.64
N MET A 147 15.20 4.40 10.36
CA MET A 147 15.98 3.29 10.93
C MET A 147 16.33 3.58 12.40
N SER A 148 15.77 2.78 13.29
CA SER A 148 16.04 2.76 14.74
C SER A 148 16.20 1.31 15.20
N SER A 149 16.66 1.08 16.42
CA SER A 149 16.77 -0.29 16.97
C SER A 149 15.42 -1.03 16.93
N THR A 150 14.32 -0.33 17.23
CA THR A 150 12.97 -0.92 17.21
C THR A 150 12.48 -1.25 15.81
N THR A 151 12.69 -0.35 14.83
CA THR A 151 12.29 -0.61 13.43
C THR A 151 13.18 -1.67 12.81
N GLN A 152 14.48 -1.72 13.15
CA GLN A 152 15.39 -2.80 12.74
C GLN A 152 14.91 -4.17 13.23
N GLN A 153 14.61 -4.31 14.52
CA GLN A 153 14.11 -5.58 15.07
C GLN A 153 12.82 -6.05 14.40
N LYS A 154 11.92 -5.14 14.09
CA LYS A 154 10.68 -5.46 13.36
C LYS A 154 10.97 -5.89 11.93
N LEU A 155 11.87 -5.20 11.23
CA LEU A 155 12.30 -5.56 9.88
C LEU A 155 12.98 -6.95 9.88
N ASP A 156 13.86 -7.23 10.84
CA ASP A 156 14.51 -8.53 11.00
C ASP A 156 13.49 -9.66 11.27
N SER A 157 12.40 -9.34 11.96
CA SER A 157 11.31 -10.31 12.18
C SER A 157 10.54 -10.62 10.89
N VAL A 158 10.28 -9.61 10.04
CA VAL A 158 9.70 -9.81 8.70
C VAL A 158 10.64 -10.61 7.82
N ALA A 159 11.92 -10.23 7.78
CA ALA A 159 12.96 -10.92 7.03
C ALA A 159 13.10 -12.40 7.45
N SER A 160 13.14 -12.67 8.75
CA SER A 160 13.25 -14.03 9.29
C SER A 160 12.10 -14.92 8.85
N ARG A 161 10.90 -14.39 8.84
CA ARG A 161 9.71 -15.12 8.38
C ARG A 161 9.75 -15.38 6.88
N LEU A 162 10.18 -14.42 6.07
CA LEU A 162 10.30 -14.56 4.62
C LEU A 162 11.41 -15.55 4.23
N TYR A 163 12.55 -15.48 4.88
CA TYR A 163 13.72 -16.31 4.57
C TYR A 163 13.64 -17.72 5.14
N GLY A 164 12.78 -17.96 6.14
CA GLY A 164 12.67 -19.23 6.83
C GLY A 164 13.83 -19.50 7.81
N HIS A 165 14.64 -18.50 8.11
CA HIS A 165 15.74 -18.57 9.10
C HIS A 165 15.93 -17.22 9.77
N GLN A 166 16.66 -17.19 10.89
CA GLN A 166 16.93 -15.96 11.62
C GLN A 166 17.72 -14.97 10.75
N ALA A 167 17.19 -13.75 10.63
CA ALA A 167 17.83 -12.62 9.97
C ALA A 167 18.19 -11.54 11.00
N ILE A 168 19.32 -10.88 10.81
CA ILE A 168 19.87 -9.85 11.72
C ILE A 168 20.43 -8.72 10.85
N ASN A 169 20.13 -7.48 11.20
CA ASN A 169 20.58 -6.28 10.48
C ASN A 169 20.19 -6.28 8.99
N SER A 170 19.00 -6.78 8.69
CA SER A 170 18.47 -6.83 7.33
C SER A 170 18.34 -5.43 6.74
N LYS A 171 18.65 -5.28 5.45
CA LYS A 171 18.37 -4.05 4.71
C LYS A 171 16.96 -4.12 4.10
N VAL A 172 16.33 -2.96 3.96
CA VAL A 172 15.04 -2.86 3.25
C VAL A 172 15.14 -3.39 1.83
N SER A 173 16.23 -3.05 1.11
CA SER A 173 16.47 -3.53 -0.25
C SER A 173 16.59 -5.06 -0.34
N GLU A 174 17.21 -5.71 0.64
CA GLU A 174 17.32 -7.17 0.69
C GLU A 174 15.95 -7.81 0.91
N VAL A 175 15.15 -7.26 1.83
CA VAL A 175 13.82 -7.80 2.15
C VAL A 175 12.88 -7.70 0.94
N VAL A 176 12.84 -6.56 0.26
CA VAL A 176 11.92 -6.39 -0.88
C VAL A 176 12.40 -7.06 -2.17
N SER A 177 13.71 -7.29 -2.31
CA SER A 177 14.29 -8.04 -3.43
C SER A 177 14.36 -9.55 -3.19
N PHE A 178 13.98 -10.02 -2.01
CA PHE A 178 13.96 -11.46 -1.71
C PHE A 178 13.01 -12.20 -2.65
N VAL A 179 13.53 -13.25 -3.30
CA VAL A 179 12.75 -14.09 -4.21
C VAL A 179 12.00 -15.15 -3.40
N ARG A 180 10.70 -15.11 -3.46
CA ARG A 180 9.78 -16.03 -2.79
C ARG A 180 9.73 -17.39 -3.49
N SER A 181 9.07 -18.37 -2.88
CA SER A 181 8.91 -19.71 -3.44
C SER A 181 8.10 -19.75 -4.75
N ASP A 182 7.30 -18.73 -5.02
CA ASP A 182 6.53 -18.57 -6.27
C ASP A 182 7.34 -17.92 -7.41
N GLY A 183 8.62 -17.60 -7.16
CA GLY A 183 9.54 -16.99 -8.12
C GLY A 183 9.43 -15.46 -8.23
N LYS A 184 8.49 -14.83 -7.53
CA LYS A 184 8.37 -13.37 -7.47
C LYS A 184 9.24 -12.80 -6.36
N THR A 185 9.73 -11.58 -6.56
CA THR A 185 10.30 -10.81 -5.45
C THR A 185 9.21 -10.40 -4.46
N GLN A 186 9.59 -10.09 -3.22
CA GLN A 186 8.64 -9.57 -2.23
C GLN A 186 8.00 -8.26 -2.71
N TRP A 187 8.73 -7.43 -3.47
CA TRP A 187 8.20 -6.24 -4.13
C TRP A 187 7.07 -6.58 -5.11
N GLU A 188 7.34 -7.47 -6.07
CA GLU A 188 6.36 -7.88 -7.08
C GLU A 188 5.12 -8.50 -6.46
N TYR A 189 5.31 -9.32 -5.42
CA TYR A 189 4.20 -9.91 -4.68
C TYR A 189 3.31 -8.84 -4.03
N LEU A 190 3.89 -7.89 -3.27
CA LEU A 190 3.12 -6.84 -2.61
C LEU A 190 2.42 -5.93 -3.62
N ARG A 191 3.10 -5.57 -4.70
CA ARG A 191 2.51 -4.79 -5.80
C ARG A 191 1.29 -5.48 -6.39
N ASP A 192 1.42 -6.74 -6.80
CA ASP A 192 0.35 -7.50 -7.43
C ASP A 192 -0.83 -7.71 -6.45
N LEU A 193 -0.53 -8.02 -5.19
CA LEU A 193 -1.53 -8.18 -4.14
C LEU A 193 -2.36 -6.91 -3.95
N LEU A 194 -1.70 -5.76 -3.85
CA LEU A 194 -2.40 -4.49 -3.63
C LEU A 194 -3.08 -3.97 -4.91
N ASP A 195 -2.57 -4.27 -6.12
CA ASP A 195 -3.31 -3.96 -7.35
C ASP A 195 -4.63 -4.73 -7.42
N VAL A 196 -4.63 -6.03 -7.10
CA VAL A 196 -5.86 -6.82 -7.00
C VAL A 196 -6.79 -6.29 -5.92
N ALA A 197 -6.27 -5.90 -4.76
CA ALA A 197 -7.07 -5.34 -3.68
C ALA A 197 -7.72 -4.00 -4.08
N THR A 198 -6.97 -3.09 -4.70
CA THR A 198 -7.49 -1.80 -5.19
C THR A 198 -8.55 -1.98 -6.26
N GLU A 199 -8.32 -2.92 -7.18
CA GLU A 199 -9.29 -3.25 -8.23
C GLU A 199 -10.60 -3.81 -7.66
N ASN A 200 -10.52 -4.74 -6.70
CA ASN A 200 -11.70 -5.31 -6.03
C ASN A 200 -12.48 -4.24 -5.25
N ILE A 201 -11.78 -3.36 -4.54
CA ILE A 201 -12.42 -2.24 -3.85
C ILE A 201 -13.13 -1.33 -4.86
N ALA A 202 -12.45 -0.94 -5.94
CA ALA A 202 -13.01 -0.06 -6.96
C ALA A 202 -14.21 -0.68 -7.71
N LYS A 203 -14.26 -2.00 -7.83
CA LYS A 203 -15.38 -2.78 -8.40
C LYS A 203 -16.53 -3.02 -7.42
N GLY A 204 -16.41 -2.61 -6.16
CA GLY A 204 -17.43 -2.85 -5.16
C GLY A 204 -17.57 -4.34 -4.74
N VAL A 205 -16.52 -5.16 -4.93
CA VAL A 205 -16.57 -6.60 -4.61
C VAL A 205 -16.53 -6.81 -3.09
N VAL A 206 -17.51 -7.55 -2.58
CA VAL A 206 -17.69 -7.85 -1.15
C VAL A 206 -17.38 -9.32 -0.88
#